data_23f1755d9553bd3b7f23c089ebb55af1
#
_entry.id   23f1755d9553bd3b7f23c089ebb55af1
#
_cell.length_a   1.000
_cell.length_b   1.000
_cell.length_c   1.000
_cell.angle_alpha   90.00
_cell.angle_beta   90.00
_cell.angle_gamma   90.00
#
_symmetry.space_group_name_H-M   'P 1'
#
loop_
_entity.id
_entity.type
_entity.pdbx_description
1 polymer ?
#
loop_
_entity_poly.entity_id
_entity_poly.type
_entity_poly.pdbx_seq_one_letter_code
_entity_poly.pdbx_strand_id
1 'polypeptide(L)'
;DRTNKQNLPMLYGPEGSANEVLQGYREMGQMLAKDRFTLKEAAMTARRSWQLTLNNDIKLNLGRGDTMKRLARFVELYPVLQQQAQTDGKRISYVDLRYDSGAAVGWVPLPPEESNQQQNQAQAEQQ
;
A
#
# COMPACT_ATOMS: atom_id res chain seq x y z
N ASP A 1 10.15 14.98 -18.79
CA ASP A 1 8.75 14.75 -19.09
C ASP A 1 7.91 14.74 -17.83
N ARG A 2 6.81 15.44 -17.88
CA ARG A 2 5.96 15.58 -16.71
C ARG A 2 5.37 14.26 -16.27
N THR A 3 5.02 13.41 -17.20
CA THR A 3 4.49 12.11 -16.88
C THR A 3 5.49 11.29 -16.07
N ASN A 4 6.75 11.31 -16.49
CA ASN A 4 7.78 10.59 -15.76
C ASN A 4 7.97 11.15 -14.36
N LYS A 5 7.90 12.47 -14.22
CA LYS A 5 8.03 13.07 -12.91
C LYS A 5 6.89 12.67 -11.99
N GLN A 6 5.69 12.58 -12.53
CA GLN A 6 4.54 12.18 -11.73
C GLN A 6 4.62 10.74 -11.27
N ASN A 7 5.33 9.92 -12.03
CA ASN A 7 5.45 8.50 -11.72
C ASN A 7 6.69 8.16 -10.91
N LEU A 8 7.51 9.14 -10.60
CA LEU A 8 8.69 8.90 -9.79
C LEU A 8 8.30 8.64 -8.34
N PRO A 9 8.86 7.61 -7.73
CA PRO A 9 8.57 7.33 -6.33
C PRO A 9 9.24 8.35 -5.42
N MET A 10 8.68 8.49 -4.23
CA MET A 10 9.28 9.28 -3.18
C MET A 10 10.03 8.34 -2.26
N LEU A 11 11.33 8.58 -2.09
CA LEU A 11 12.16 7.72 -1.26
C LEU A 11 12.70 8.52 -0.08
N TYR A 12 12.60 7.94 1.12
CA TYR A 12 13.05 8.59 2.33
C TYR A 12 13.93 7.65 3.12
N GLY A 13 14.94 8.19 3.77
CA GLY A 13 15.81 7.41 4.61
C GLY A 13 16.71 8.30 5.42
N PRO A 14 17.41 7.74 6.41
CA PRO A 14 18.35 8.53 7.19
C PRO A 14 19.53 8.98 6.34
N GLU A 15 20.24 9.96 6.85
CA GLU A 15 21.40 10.50 6.14
C GLU A 15 22.40 9.38 5.86
N GLY A 16 22.93 9.37 4.63
CA GLY A 16 23.92 8.37 4.24
C GLY A 16 23.34 7.03 3.82
N SER A 17 22.01 6.90 3.75
CA SER A 17 21.38 5.62 3.43
C SER A 17 20.80 5.56 2.03
N ALA A 18 21.18 6.49 1.15
CA ALA A 18 20.54 6.58 -0.17
C ALA A 18 20.63 5.27 -0.95
N ASN A 19 21.82 4.65 -0.97
CA ASN A 19 21.98 3.40 -1.71
C ASN A 19 21.15 2.27 -1.12
N GLU A 20 21.10 2.22 0.19
CA GLU A 20 20.33 1.18 0.88
C GLU A 20 18.84 1.32 0.60
N VAL A 21 18.34 2.54 0.65
CA VAL A 21 16.93 2.80 0.37
C VAL A 21 16.61 2.46 -1.08
N LEU A 22 17.48 2.86 -2.00
CA LEU A 22 17.25 2.60 -3.41
C LEU A 22 17.26 1.11 -3.71
N GLN A 23 18.17 0.37 -3.10
CA GLN A 23 18.21 -1.07 -3.32
C GLN A 23 16.95 -1.75 -2.77
N GLY A 24 16.54 -1.35 -1.56
CA GLY A 24 15.31 -1.89 -0.99
C GLY A 24 14.10 -1.57 -1.85
N TYR A 25 14.03 -0.34 -2.34
CA TYR A 25 12.96 0.05 -3.22
C TYR A 25 12.91 -0.83 -4.46
N ARG A 26 14.06 -1.11 -5.06
CA ARG A 26 14.11 -1.93 -6.27
C ARG A 26 13.63 -3.36 -6.00
N GLU A 27 14.10 -3.94 -4.91
CA GLU A 27 13.75 -5.32 -4.58
C GLU A 27 12.27 -5.44 -4.27
N MET A 28 11.76 -4.56 -3.43
CA MET A 28 10.36 -4.61 -3.06
C MET A 28 9.46 -4.23 -4.23
N GLY A 29 9.90 -3.26 -5.03
CA GLY A 29 9.14 -2.88 -6.20
C GLY A 29 9.02 -3.99 -7.22
N GLN A 30 10.08 -4.78 -7.40
CA GLN A 30 10.03 -5.90 -8.33
C GLN A 30 9.04 -6.96 -7.86
N MET A 31 9.04 -7.25 -6.56
CA MET A 31 8.07 -8.22 -6.03
C MET A 31 6.65 -7.72 -6.23
N LEU A 32 6.40 -6.46 -5.94
CA LEU A 32 5.06 -5.88 -6.06
C LEU A 32 4.61 -5.81 -7.51
N ALA A 33 5.53 -5.54 -8.42
CA ALA A 33 5.18 -5.41 -9.84
C ALA A 33 4.61 -6.70 -10.40
N LYS A 34 5.03 -7.86 -9.87
CA LYS A 34 4.50 -9.14 -10.33
C LYS A 34 3.00 -9.22 -10.11
N ASP A 35 2.50 -8.53 -9.11
CA ASP A 35 1.08 -8.53 -8.77
C ASP A 35 0.43 -7.20 -9.08
N ARG A 36 1.06 -6.42 -9.96
CA ARG A 36 0.52 -5.16 -10.49
C ARG A 36 0.42 -4.04 -9.48
N PHE A 37 1.20 -4.13 -8.42
CA PHE A 37 1.34 -3.03 -7.48
C PHE A 37 2.52 -2.16 -7.89
N THR A 38 2.39 -0.87 -7.65
CA THR A 38 3.46 0.09 -7.89
C THR A 38 3.74 0.82 -6.59
N LEU A 39 5.03 0.95 -6.26
CA LEU A 39 5.41 1.72 -5.09
C LEU A 39 5.34 3.20 -5.40
N LYS A 40 4.54 3.91 -4.64
CA LYS A 40 4.46 5.35 -4.71
C LYS A 40 5.49 5.99 -3.78
N GLU A 41 5.76 5.34 -2.65
CA GLU A 41 6.62 5.91 -1.64
C GLU A 41 7.27 4.79 -0.84
N ALA A 42 8.54 4.94 -0.51
CA ALA A 42 9.24 4.00 0.36
C ALA A 42 10.04 4.80 1.36
N ALA A 43 9.88 4.47 2.63
CA ALA A 43 10.55 5.18 3.71
C ALA A 43 11.24 4.18 4.63
N MET A 44 12.50 4.48 4.97
CA MET A 44 13.26 3.68 5.90
C MET A 44 13.71 4.59 7.04
N THR A 45 13.52 4.15 8.27
CA THR A 45 13.97 4.92 9.43
C THR A 45 15.42 4.58 9.77
N ALA A 46 16.00 5.34 10.70
CA ALA A 46 17.35 5.06 11.17
C ALA A 46 17.47 3.67 11.79
N ARG A 47 16.38 3.13 12.30
CA ARG A 47 16.35 1.79 12.86
C ARG A 47 16.16 0.72 11.79
N ARG A 48 16.10 1.13 10.53
CA ARG A 48 15.90 0.23 9.40
C ARG A 48 14.50 -0.37 9.35
N SER A 49 13.52 0.35 9.91
CA SER A 49 12.12 0.00 9.74
C SER A 49 11.60 0.57 8.42
N TRP A 50 10.87 -0.24 7.69
CA TRP A 50 10.38 0.14 6.37
C TRP A 50 8.89 0.40 6.38
N GLN A 51 8.49 1.46 5.71
CA GLN A 51 7.09 1.77 5.41
C GLN A 51 6.97 2.06 3.94
N LEU A 52 5.96 1.48 3.34
CA LEU A 52 5.72 1.65 1.90
C LEU A 52 4.33 2.25 1.69
N THR A 53 4.19 3.01 0.62
CA THR A 53 2.89 3.47 0.17
C THR A 53 2.71 3.03 -1.26
N LEU A 54 1.61 2.35 -1.52
CA LEU A 54 1.31 1.85 -2.85
C LEU A 54 0.56 2.90 -3.67
N ASN A 55 0.48 2.65 -4.97
CA ASN A 55 -0.19 3.60 -5.85
C ASN A 55 -1.68 3.77 -5.56
N ASN A 56 -2.27 2.84 -4.83
CA ASN A 56 -3.67 2.95 -4.40
C ASN A 56 -3.78 3.49 -2.97
N ASP A 57 -2.72 4.13 -2.50
CA ASP A 57 -2.67 4.80 -1.19
C ASP A 57 -2.76 3.86 0.00
N ILE A 58 -2.55 2.58 -0.21
CA ILE A 58 -2.42 1.64 0.90
C ILE A 58 -1.03 1.78 1.49
N LYS A 59 -0.95 1.94 2.80
CA LYS A 59 0.32 2.05 3.50
C LYS A 59 0.67 0.70 4.11
N LEU A 60 1.90 0.28 3.90
CA LEU A 60 2.39 -0.98 4.43
C LEU A 60 3.47 -0.71 5.47
N ASN A 61 3.33 -1.32 6.64
CA ASN A 61 4.32 -1.19 7.69
C ASN A 61 5.03 -2.52 7.83
N LEU A 62 6.26 -2.58 7.35
CA LEU A 62 7.00 -3.84 7.33
C LEU A 62 7.91 -4.00 8.54
N GLY A 63 8.25 -2.90 9.22
CA GLY A 63 9.14 -2.97 10.36
C GLY A 63 10.57 -3.28 9.95
N ARG A 64 11.31 -3.86 10.87
CA ARG A 64 12.71 -4.22 10.69
C ARG A 64 12.83 -5.71 10.41
N GLY A 65 13.70 -6.03 9.44
CA GLY A 65 13.96 -7.44 9.15
C GLY A 65 12.82 -8.14 8.43
N ASP A 66 13.14 -9.17 7.71
CA ASP A 66 12.16 -10.02 7.02
C ASP A 66 11.21 -9.24 6.12
N THR A 67 11.69 -8.08 5.61
CA THR A 67 10.81 -7.20 4.85
C THR A 67 10.24 -7.88 3.62
N MET A 68 11.05 -8.64 2.89
CA MET A 68 10.56 -9.31 1.69
C MET A 68 9.54 -10.39 2.03
N LYS A 69 9.78 -11.11 3.12
CA LYS A 69 8.84 -12.15 3.57
C LYS A 69 7.52 -11.53 3.99
N ARG A 70 7.59 -10.42 4.71
CA ARG A 70 6.38 -9.73 5.16
C ARG A 70 5.63 -9.12 3.99
N LEU A 71 6.37 -8.60 3.02
CA LEU A 71 5.74 -8.07 1.83
C LEU A 71 5.02 -9.17 1.05
N ALA A 72 5.63 -10.35 0.96
CA ALA A 72 4.98 -11.48 0.31
C ALA A 72 3.69 -11.86 1.03
N ARG A 73 3.70 -11.77 2.36
CA ARG A 73 2.48 -12.04 3.13
C ARG A 73 1.37 -11.07 2.75
N PHE A 74 1.71 -9.79 2.60
CA PHE A 74 0.72 -8.82 2.16
C PHE A 74 0.12 -9.21 0.81
N VAL A 75 0.97 -9.59 -0.14
CA VAL A 75 0.50 -9.96 -1.47
C VAL A 75 -0.46 -11.14 -1.39
N GLU A 76 -0.14 -12.11 -0.55
CA GLU A 76 -1.02 -13.26 -0.36
C GLU A 76 -2.36 -12.88 0.26
N LEU A 77 -2.35 -11.94 1.20
CA LEU A 77 -3.56 -11.53 1.89
C LEU A 77 -4.43 -10.60 1.06
N TYR A 78 -3.83 -9.91 0.11
CA TYR A 78 -4.51 -8.81 -0.56
C TYR A 78 -5.84 -9.22 -1.21
N PRO A 79 -5.94 -10.35 -1.93
CA PRO A 79 -7.23 -10.69 -2.55
C PRO A 79 -8.35 -10.83 -1.52
N VAL A 80 -8.06 -11.43 -0.37
CA VAL A 80 -9.06 -11.57 0.69
C VAL A 80 -9.43 -10.21 1.25
N LEU A 81 -8.44 -9.37 1.49
CA LEU A 81 -8.69 -8.04 2.03
C LEU A 81 -9.48 -7.19 1.06
N GLN A 82 -9.19 -7.30 -0.22
CA GLN A 82 -9.89 -6.53 -1.23
C GLN A 82 -11.35 -6.96 -1.34
N GLN A 83 -11.60 -8.25 -1.26
CA GLN A 83 -12.96 -8.75 -1.28
C GLN A 83 -13.74 -8.25 -0.07
N GLN A 84 -13.12 -8.26 1.09
CA GLN A 84 -13.77 -7.75 2.29
C GLN A 84 -14.05 -6.25 2.17
N ALA A 85 -13.10 -5.51 1.60
CA ALA A 85 -13.30 -4.08 1.40
C ALA A 85 -14.51 -3.80 0.52
N GLN A 86 -14.65 -4.54 -0.56
CA GLN A 86 -15.78 -4.37 -1.46
C GLN A 86 -17.11 -4.72 -0.78
N THR A 87 -17.10 -5.81 -0.02
CA THR A 87 -18.31 -6.24 0.67
C THR A 87 -18.78 -5.20 1.68
N ASP A 88 -17.85 -4.58 2.40
CA ASP A 88 -18.18 -3.67 3.49
C ASP A 88 -18.23 -2.21 3.06
N GLY A 89 -18.01 -1.92 1.79
CA GLY A 89 -18.06 -0.54 1.30
C GLY A 89 -16.98 0.34 1.87
N LYS A 90 -15.77 -0.20 2.03
CA LYS A 90 -14.63 0.56 2.55
C LYS A 90 -13.39 0.20 1.76
N ARG A 91 -12.30 0.90 2.06
CA ARG A 91 -11.03 0.60 1.43
C ARG A 91 -9.97 0.39 2.50
N ILE A 92 -8.90 -0.28 2.09
CA ILE A 92 -7.79 -0.53 2.98
C ILE A 92 -7.00 0.76 3.14
N SER A 93 -6.80 1.19 4.38
CA SER A 93 -5.96 2.35 4.66
C SER A 93 -4.51 1.94 4.87
N TYR A 94 -4.29 0.93 5.69
CA TYR A 94 -2.94 0.44 5.94
C TYR A 94 -2.98 -1.04 6.27
N VAL A 95 -1.83 -1.68 6.13
CA VAL A 95 -1.63 -3.06 6.57
C VAL A 95 -0.33 -3.10 7.36
N ASP A 96 -0.42 -3.51 8.61
CA ASP A 96 0.73 -3.60 9.50
C ASP A 96 1.19 -5.04 9.55
N LEU A 97 2.39 -5.28 9.04
CA LEU A 97 2.93 -6.62 8.88
C LEU A 97 4.08 -6.89 9.85
N ARG A 98 4.18 -6.10 10.91
CA ARG A 98 5.30 -6.24 11.85
C ARG A 98 5.20 -7.46 12.76
N TYR A 99 4.14 -8.22 12.61
CA TYR A 99 3.90 -9.40 13.45
C TYR A 99 4.55 -10.63 12.86
N ASP A 100 4.73 -11.64 13.68
CA ASP A 100 5.32 -12.91 13.23
C ASP A 100 4.44 -13.59 12.20
N SER A 101 3.14 -13.44 12.33
CA SER A 101 2.19 -13.99 11.38
C SER A 101 0.98 -13.09 11.30
N GLY A 102 0.28 -13.16 10.16
CA GLY A 102 -0.91 -12.36 9.96
C GLY A 102 -0.60 -10.90 9.74
N ALA A 103 -1.58 -10.06 9.99
CA ALA A 103 -1.46 -8.62 9.77
C ALA A 103 -2.59 -7.91 10.49
N ALA A 104 -2.33 -6.65 10.85
CA ALA A 104 -3.38 -5.75 11.34
C ALA A 104 -3.75 -4.81 10.20
N VAL A 105 -5.04 -4.68 9.93
CA VAL A 105 -5.53 -3.92 8.79
C VAL A 105 -6.36 -2.75 9.28
N GLY A 106 -6.05 -1.56 8.76
CA GLY A 106 -6.85 -0.38 9.04
C GLY A 106 -7.75 -0.10 7.85
N TRP A 107 -9.00 0.23 8.13
CA TRP A 107 -10.00 0.47 7.11
C TRP A 107 -10.48 1.90 7.20
N VAL A 108 -10.88 2.46 6.05
CA VAL A 108 -11.57 3.75 6.01
C VAL A 108 -12.77 3.60 5.09
N PRO A 109 -13.85 4.34 5.35
CA PRO A 109 -14.98 4.31 4.43
C PRO A 109 -14.56 4.85 3.08
N LEU A 110 -15.26 4.41 2.05
CA LEU A 110 -15.02 4.94 0.72
C LEU A 110 -15.25 6.44 0.72
N PRO A 111 -14.47 7.19 -0.10
CA PRO A 111 -14.69 8.63 -0.18
C PRO A 111 -16.13 8.94 -0.58
N PRO A 112 -16.67 10.08 -0.14
CA PRO A 112 -18.06 10.42 -0.46
C PRO A 112 -18.36 10.39 -1.94
N GLU A 113 -17.40 10.75 -2.78
CA GLU A 113 -17.62 10.75 -4.21
C GLU A 113 -17.90 9.36 -4.74
N GLU A 114 -17.09 8.38 -4.31
CA GLU A 114 -17.30 7.00 -4.75
C GLU A 114 -18.57 6.41 -4.17
N SER A 115 -18.83 6.70 -2.90
CA SER A 115 -20.07 6.25 -2.27
C SER A 115 -21.27 6.86 -2.94
N ASN A 116 -21.18 8.15 -3.26
CA ASN A 116 -22.31 8.85 -3.89
C ASN A 116 -22.63 8.31 -5.26
N GLN A 117 -21.62 7.89 -6.01
CA GLN A 117 -21.90 7.33 -7.32
C GLN A 117 -22.73 6.07 -7.22
N GLN A 118 -22.41 5.22 -6.27
CA GLN A 118 -23.21 4.01 -6.06
C GLN A 118 -24.58 4.33 -5.53
N GLN A 119 -24.66 5.26 -4.59
CA GLN A 119 -25.93 5.64 -4.01
C GLN A 119 -26.81 6.39 -5.00
N ASN A 120 -26.21 7.21 -5.84
CA ASN A 120 -26.95 7.96 -6.83
C ASN A 120 -27.66 7.05 -7.82
N GLN A 121 -27.01 5.97 -8.20
CA GLN A 121 -27.67 5.01 -9.08
C GLN A 121 -28.87 4.39 -8.42
N ALA A 122 -28.73 4.03 -7.16
CA ALA A 122 -29.85 3.46 -6.42
C ALA A 122 -30.96 4.47 -6.23
N GLN A 123 -30.61 5.70 -5.91
CA GLN A 123 -31.61 6.74 -5.71
C GLN A 123 -32.33 7.10 -6.99
N ALA A 124 -31.62 7.10 -8.10
CA ALA A 124 -32.25 7.37 -9.38
C ALA A 124 -33.30 6.33 -9.71
N GLU A 125 -33.06 5.10 -9.33
CA GLU A 125 -34.02 4.05 -9.56
C GLU A 125 -35.27 4.22 -8.67
N GLN A 126 -35.05 4.73 -7.48
CA GLN A 126 -36.17 4.93 -6.55
C GLN A 126 -37.04 6.12 -6.91
N GLN A 127 -36.45 7.11 -7.54
CA GLN A 127 -37.18 8.29 -7.93
C GLN A 127 -37.77 8.15 -9.33
#